data_d45d4fe5940fafffb0d0d7bac1373e73
#
_entry.id   d45d4fe5940fafffb0d0d7bac1373e73
#
_cell.length_a   1.000
_cell.length_b   1.000
_cell.length_c   1.000
_cell.angle_alpha   90.00
_cell.angle_beta   90.00
_cell.angle_gamma   90.00
#
_symmetry.space_group_name_H-M   'P 1'
#
loop_
_entity.id
_entity.type
_entity.pdbx_description
1 polymer ?
#
loop_
_entity_poly.entity_id
_entity_poly.type
_entity_poly.pdbx_seq_one_letter_code
_entity_poly.pdbx_strand_id
1 'polypeptide(L)'
;MGAALSCLALPALTSLGTWVVSCFSAAACSLACKSCNCNNSVATRIGYAIIFLLNSIIAWLMLSNWAIKQIQKLPLDYLKLNCTEGSCYGIIAVHRICFALVLFHALLGLLLLGVRNSRQPRSSIQNGWWGPKVLCWMLLLVASFFIPNEFFRVWGNYFSLTGAAIFILFGLVLLVDFAHSWTERCLENMEYSDKWKYILIGGTLFLYAAAITLTGIMYGFFTPNGCSLNQFFVTFNVILSLLITFLCITPSVQEANHRSGLSQSSIVVIYCTYLVLSAVANEPNDKECNPLRRSQGPQTTSIVLGALFTFLAIAYSTSRAATQGVEGVTESSSREHLIAAVENGSALYKDDDQDDDDDEHDDERYGAVYNYSFFHFTFAIAAMYVAMLLTNWNTIISEQPNSQDDSLIRIGQSYTAVWVKVVSGWICYGLYIWSLIAPVLMPDRFLVSQSDR
;
A
#
# COMPACT_ATOMS: atom_id res chain seq x y z
N MET A 1 -29.64 2.25 -16.65
CA MET A 1 -30.86 2.72 -15.96
C MET A 1 -31.56 1.63 -15.14
N GLY A 2 -31.36 0.34 -15.43
CA GLY A 2 -31.99 -0.76 -14.67
C GLY A 2 -31.51 -0.92 -13.22
N ALA A 3 -30.23 -0.72 -12.93
CA ALA A 3 -29.67 -0.91 -11.60
C ALA A 3 -30.10 0.15 -10.57
N ALA A 4 -30.47 1.36 -11.02
CA ALA A 4 -30.97 2.41 -10.15
C ALA A 4 -32.46 2.25 -9.77
N LEU A 5 -33.24 1.54 -10.62
CA LEU A 5 -34.66 1.29 -10.34
C LEU A 5 -34.87 0.08 -9.39
N SER A 6 -33.99 -0.91 -9.37
CA SER A 6 -34.08 -2.02 -8.43
C SER A 6 -33.83 -1.62 -6.97
N CYS A 7 -33.22 -0.46 -6.74
CA CYS A 7 -33.05 0.11 -5.41
C CYS A 7 -34.30 0.79 -4.83
N LEU A 8 -35.38 0.96 -5.60
CA LEU A 8 -36.61 1.64 -5.16
C LEU A 8 -37.70 0.70 -4.64
N ALA A 9 -37.52 -0.62 -4.70
CA ALA A 9 -38.47 -1.57 -4.13
C ALA A 9 -38.27 -1.69 -2.61
N LEU A 10 -39.21 -1.16 -1.83
CA LEU A 10 -39.19 -1.15 -0.35
C LEU A 10 -39.25 -2.59 0.23
N PRO A 11 -38.21 -3.00 0.96
CA PRO A 11 -38.31 -4.17 1.81
C PRO A 11 -38.50 -3.79 3.29
N ALA A 12 -38.97 -4.78 4.08
CA ALA A 12 -39.30 -4.62 5.50
C ALA A 12 -38.14 -4.07 6.35
N LEU A 13 -38.47 -3.36 7.42
CA LEU A 13 -37.60 -2.53 8.26
C LEU A 13 -36.27 -3.16 8.77
N THR A 14 -36.12 -4.47 8.77
CA THR A 14 -34.91 -5.17 9.24
C THR A 14 -33.78 -5.28 8.22
N SER A 15 -34.05 -4.93 6.94
CA SER A 15 -33.10 -5.02 5.82
C SER A 15 -32.63 -3.64 5.28
N LEU A 16 -33.13 -2.55 5.84
CA LEU A 16 -32.84 -1.20 5.35
C LEU A 16 -31.33 -0.84 5.38
N GLY A 17 -30.63 -1.20 6.44
CA GLY A 17 -29.18 -0.93 6.55
C GLY A 17 -28.37 -1.70 5.50
N THR A 18 -28.63 -2.99 5.35
CA THR A 18 -27.98 -3.88 4.37
C THR A 18 -28.29 -3.45 2.93
N TRP A 19 -29.54 -3.07 2.68
CA TRP A 19 -30.01 -2.64 1.39
C TRP A 19 -29.38 -1.29 0.95
N VAL A 20 -29.34 -0.29 1.85
CA VAL A 20 -28.69 1.01 1.57
C VAL A 20 -27.20 0.84 1.28
N VAL A 21 -26.50 0.04 2.09
CA VAL A 21 -25.09 -0.24 1.92
C VAL A 21 -24.82 -1.00 0.62
N SER A 22 -25.66 -2.00 0.29
CA SER A 22 -25.54 -2.77 -0.95
C SER A 22 -25.80 -1.90 -2.19
N CYS A 23 -26.84 -1.07 -2.17
CA CYS A 23 -27.15 -0.13 -3.25
C CYS A 23 -26.08 0.92 -3.45
N PHE A 24 -25.56 1.50 -2.36
CA PHE A 24 -24.52 2.53 -2.44
C PHE A 24 -23.20 1.95 -3.00
N SER A 25 -22.81 0.77 -2.54
CA SER A 25 -21.63 0.06 -3.01
C SER A 25 -21.76 -0.36 -4.48
N ALA A 26 -22.88 -0.98 -4.86
CA ALA A 26 -23.15 -1.36 -6.25
C ALA A 26 -23.26 -0.15 -7.19
N ALA A 27 -23.92 0.93 -6.75
CA ALA A 27 -24.04 2.15 -7.54
C ALA A 27 -22.68 2.85 -7.71
N ALA A 28 -21.85 2.93 -6.66
CA ALA A 28 -20.52 3.53 -6.74
C ALA A 28 -19.60 2.72 -7.68
N CYS A 29 -19.60 1.38 -7.58
CA CYS A 29 -18.87 0.51 -8.49
C CYS A 29 -19.40 0.61 -9.94
N SER A 30 -20.71 0.59 -10.14
CA SER A 30 -21.29 0.67 -11.48
C SER A 30 -21.05 2.02 -12.16
N LEU A 31 -21.07 3.11 -11.39
CA LEU A 31 -20.72 4.45 -11.90
C LEU A 31 -19.24 4.54 -12.31
N ALA A 32 -18.34 4.02 -11.48
CA ALA A 32 -16.92 3.98 -11.80
C ALA A 32 -16.65 3.12 -13.03
N CYS A 33 -17.23 1.92 -13.12
CA CYS A 33 -17.03 1.00 -14.24
C CYS A 33 -17.71 1.47 -15.52
N LYS A 34 -18.90 2.05 -15.44
CA LYS A 34 -19.59 2.59 -16.61
C LYS A 34 -18.85 3.80 -17.22
N SER A 35 -18.14 4.57 -16.38
CA SER A 35 -17.28 5.67 -16.83
C SER A 35 -15.98 5.20 -17.48
N CYS A 36 -15.47 4.01 -17.12
CA CYS A 36 -14.14 3.52 -17.53
C CYS A 36 -14.20 2.29 -18.44
N ASN A 37 -15.37 1.74 -18.76
CA ASN A 37 -15.53 0.47 -19.50
C ASN A 37 -14.65 -0.67 -18.93
N CYS A 38 -14.72 -0.88 -17.60
CA CYS A 38 -13.81 -1.74 -16.86
C CYS A 38 -14.25 -3.22 -16.92
N ASN A 39 -13.26 -4.12 -16.98
CA ASN A 39 -13.44 -5.54 -16.77
C ASN A 39 -13.80 -5.88 -15.32
N ASN A 40 -14.34 -7.07 -15.04
CA ASN A 40 -14.74 -7.49 -13.69
C ASN A 40 -13.62 -7.44 -12.66
N SER A 41 -12.39 -7.82 -13.03
CA SER A 41 -11.22 -7.77 -12.14
C SER A 41 -10.84 -6.35 -11.72
N VAL A 42 -10.96 -5.38 -12.63
CA VAL A 42 -10.69 -3.96 -12.33
C VAL A 42 -11.78 -3.39 -11.42
N ALA A 43 -13.05 -3.68 -11.70
CA ALA A 43 -14.19 -3.26 -10.88
C ALA A 43 -14.06 -3.73 -9.43
N THR A 44 -13.69 -5.00 -9.25
CA THR A 44 -13.47 -5.60 -7.93
C THR A 44 -12.35 -4.91 -7.16
N ARG A 45 -11.22 -4.63 -7.79
CA ARG A 45 -10.10 -3.92 -7.17
C ARG A 45 -10.46 -2.50 -6.75
N ILE A 46 -11.21 -1.79 -7.59
CA ILE A 46 -11.73 -0.45 -7.26
C ILE A 46 -12.66 -0.53 -6.04
N GLY A 47 -13.55 -1.54 -5.98
CA GLY A 47 -14.44 -1.73 -4.84
C GLY A 47 -13.70 -1.91 -3.52
N TYR A 48 -12.68 -2.74 -3.48
CA TYR A 48 -11.84 -2.91 -2.28
C TYR A 48 -11.02 -1.65 -1.95
N ALA A 49 -10.52 -0.94 -2.96
CA ALA A 49 -9.81 0.33 -2.75
C ALA A 49 -10.74 1.41 -2.13
N ILE A 50 -12.02 1.43 -2.50
CA ILE A 50 -13.02 2.32 -1.90
C ILE A 50 -13.25 1.96 -0.42
N ILE A 51 -13.41 0.67 -0.08
CA ILE A 51 -13.55 0.23 1.33
C ILE A 51 -12.32 0.63 2.13
N PHE A 52 -11.12 0.43 1.58
CA PHE A 52 -9.86 0.82 2.21
C PHE A 52 -9.78 2.32 2.46
N LEU A 53 -10.14 3.13 1.47
CA LEU A 53 -10.16 4.59 1.57
C LEU A 53 -11.17 5.07 2.62
N LEU A 54 -12.39 4.54 2.60
CA LEU A 54 -13.42 4.87 3.60
C LEU A 54 -12.95 4.53 5.02
N ASN A 55 -12.37 3.34 5.21
CA ASN A 55 -11.80 2.93 6.50
C ASN A 55 -10.70 3.88 6.96
N SER A 56 -9.81 4.30 6.05
CA SER A 56 -8.73 5.23 6.34
C SER A 56 -9.23 6.61 6.72
N ILE A 57 -10.28 7.10 6.04
CA ILE A 57 -10.94 8.37 6.39
C ILE A 57 -11.61 8.27 7.77
N ILE A 58 -12.33 7.19 8.06
CA ILE A 58 -12.95 6.98 9.38
C ILE A 58 -11.85 6.95 10.46
N ALA A 59 -10.76 6.23 10.25
CA ALA A 59 -9.63 6.17 11.17
C ALA A 59 -9.01 7.56 11.40
N TRP A 60 -8.83 8.34 10.35
CA TRP A 60 -8.33 9.72 10.45
C TRP A 60 -9.28 10.64 11.22
N LEU A 61 -10.60 10.53 10.97
CA LEU A 61 -11.61 11.31 11.68
C LEU A 61 -11.61 11.03 13.20
N MET A 62 -11.22 9.80 13.63
CA MET A 62 -11.13 9.47 15.06
C MET A 62 -10.00 10.19 15.81
N LEU A 63 -9.06 10.79 15.11
CA LEU A 63 -8.04 11.68 15.69
C LEU A 63 -8.58 13.08 15.99
N SER A 64 -9.78 13.42 15.51
CA SER A 64 -10.39 14.72 15.75
C SER A 64 -10.87 14.88 17.20
N ASN A 65 -10.75 16.09 17.75
CA ASN A 65 -11.22 16.42 19.09
C ASN A 65 -12.72 16.14 19.29
N TRP A 66 -13.50 16.23 18.20
CA TRP A 66 -14.94 15.91 18.24
C TRP A 66 -15.18 14.42 18.48
N ALA A 67 -14.51 13.55 17.70
CA ALA A 67 -14.65 12.10 17.84
C ALA A 67 -14.15 11.62 19.21
N ILE A 68 -13.00 12.13 19.68
CA ILE A 68 -12.44 11.82 21.01
C ILE A 68 -13.47 12.13 22.10
N LYS A 69 -14.10 13.31 22.07
CA LYS A 69 -15.15 13.68 23.03
C LYS A 69 -16.38 12.78 22.96
N GLN A 70 -16.73 12.22 21.81
CA GLN A 70 -17.85 11.28 21.69
C GLN A 70 -17.49 9.90 22.26
N ILE A 71 -16.28 9.40 21.99
CA ILE A 71 -15.78 8.12 22.56
C ILE A 71 -15.76 8.19 24.09
N GLN A 72 -15.30 9.29 24.67
CA GLN A 72 -15.25 9.49 26.12
C GLN A 72 -16.63 9.49 26.80
N LYS A 73 -17.69 9.81 26.05
CA LYS A 73 -19.08 9.80 26.56
C LYS A 73 -19.72 8.41 26.55
N LEU A 74 -19.11 7.43 25.86
CA LEU A 74 -19.65 6.08 25.82
C LEU A 74 -19.55 5.42 27.22
N PRO A 75 -20.65 4.85 27.74
CA PRO A 75 -20.70 4.27 29.09
C PRO A 75 -20.07 2.87 29.15
N LEU A 76 -18.92 2.69 28.47
CA LEU A 76 -18.23 1.41 28.34
C LEU A 76 -16.96 1.47 29.20
N ASP A 77 -16.98 0.88 30.40
CA ASP A 77 -15.88 0.99 31.34
C ASP A 77 -14.55 0.47 30.82
N TYR A 78 -14.56 -0.54 29.94
CA TYR A 78 -13.36 -1.08 29.31
C TYR A 78 -12.78 -0.17 28.19
N LEU A 79 -13.50 0.88 27.77
CA LEU A 79 -12.98 1.93 26.89
C LEU A 79 -12.38 3.09 27.67
N LYS A 80 -12.60 3.17 28.98
CA LYS A 80 -12.01 4.20 29.84
C LYS A 80 -10.50 3.95 29.90
N LEU A 81 -9.75 4.97 29.58
CA LEU A 81 -8.30 4.99 29.60
C LEU A 81 -7.86 6.09 30.55
N ASN A 82 -7.01 5.74 31.49
CA ASN A 82 -6.29 6.74 32.28
C ASN A 82 -5.15 7.29 31.45
N CYS A 83 -5.48 8.27 30.59
CA CYS A 83 -4.54 8.91 29.72
C CYS A 83 -4.07 10.24 30.30
N THR A 84 -2.76 10.45 30.30
CA THR A 84 -2.16 11.76 30.64
C THR A 84 -2.56 12.85 29.63
N GLU A 85 -2.86 12.46 28.39
CA GLU A 85 -3.31 13.36 27.33
C GLU A 85 -4.50 12.72 26.61
N GLY A 86 -5.57 13.46 26.34
CA GLY A 86 -6.78 12.97 25.68
C GLY A 86 -6.54 12.36 24.28
N SER A 87 -5.36 12.56 23.69
CA SER A 87 -4.93 12.06 22.39
C SER A 87 -4.88 10.52 22.30
N CYS A 88 -4.68 9.81 23.42
CA CYS A 88 -4.58 8.34 23.41
C CYS A 88 -5.87 7.64 22.98
N TYR A 89 -7.03 8.21 23.25
CA TYR A 89 -8.32 7.68 22.77
C TYR A 89 -8.38 7.60 21.27
N GLY A 90 -7.92 8.67 20.59
CA GLY A 90 -7.89 8.72 19.12
C GLY A 90 -6.94 7.67 18.54
N ILE A 91 -5.75 7.51 19.11
CA ILE A 91 -4.75 6.55 18.66
C ILE A 91 -5.24 5.11 18.78
N ILE A 92 -5.84 4.75 19.94
CA ILE A 92 -6.41 3.41 20.11
C ILE A 92 -7.60 3.20 19.19
N ALA A 93 -8.44 4.22 18.94
CA ALA A 93 -9.54 4.13 17.99
C ALA A 93 -9.04 3.88 16.55
N VAL A 94 -7.95 4.52 16.14
CA VAL A 94 -7.31 4.25 14.83
C VAL A 94 -6.89 2.79 14.75
N HIS A 95 -6.21 2.26 15.77
CA HIS A 95 -5.80 0.85 15.76
C HIS A 95 -6.99 -0.10 15.72
N ARG A 96 -8.12 0.20 16.39
CA ARG A 96 -9.36 -0.59 16.34
C ARG A 96 -9.95 -0.65 14.95
N ILE A 97 -10.08 0.51 14.27
CA ILE A 97 -10.66 0.62 12.94
C ILE A 97 -9.78 -0.09 11.91
N CYS A 98 -8.47 0.14 11.96
CA CYS A 98 -7.55 -0.53 11.05
C CYS A 98 -7.47 -2.05 11.31
N PHE A 99 -7.56 -2.50 12.58
CA PHE A 99 -7.64 -3.91 12.93
C PHE A 99 -8.87 -4.60 12.31
N ALA A 100 -10.03 -3.94 12.33
CA ALA A 100 -11.23 -4.46 11.69
C ALA A 100 -11.02 -4.71 10.18
N LEU A 101 -10.34 -3.78 9.50
CA LEU A 101 -10.01 -3.94 8.07
C LEU A 101 -8.97 -5.04 7.85
N VAL A 102 -7.95 -5.14 8.71
CA VAL A 102 -6.96 -6.24 8.65
C VAL A 102 -7.66 -7.59 8.79
N LEU A 103 -8.54 -7.73 9.78
CA LEU A 103 -9.28 -8.97 10.01
C LEU A 103 -10.21 -9.31 8.82
N PHE A 104 -10.88 -8.30 8.26
CA PHE A 104 -11.72 -8.45 7.06
C PHE A 104 -10.90 -9.01 5.89
N HIS A 105 -9.76 -8.41 5.58
CA HIS A 105 -8.89 -8.89 4.49
C HIS A 105 -8.22 -10.23 4.82
N ALA A 106 -7.85 -10.49 6.06
CA ALA A 106 -7.30 -11.78 6.49
C ALA A 106 -8.31 -12.91 6.28
N LEU A 107 -9.58 -12.69 6.66
CA LEU A 107 -10.65 -13.66 6.46
C LEU A 107 -10.88 -13.94 4.96
N LEU A 108 -10.96 -12.89 4.13
CA LEU A 108 -11.11 -13.06 2.68
C LEU A 108 -9.90 -13.75 2.06
N GLY A 109 -8.69 -13.38 2.46
CA GLY A 109 -7.46 -14.02 1.99
C GLY A 109 -7.41 -15.51 2.30
N LEU A 110 -7.85 -15.90 3.49
CA LEU A 110 -7.95 -17.33 3.87
C LEU A 110 -9.03 -18.08 3.08
N LEU A 111 -10.22 -17.48 2.89
CA LEU A 111 -11.30 -18.08 2.13
C LEU A 111 -10.95 -18.27 0.64
N LEU A 112 -10.10 -17.42 0.10
CA LEU A 112 -9.70 -17.43 -1.30
C LEU A 112 -8.39 -18.19 -1.58
N LEU A 113 -7.83 -18.87 -0.56
CA LEU A 113 -6.63 -19.68 -0.75
C LEU A 113 -6.84 -20.76 -1.83
N GLY A 114 -5.94 -20.74 -2.84
CA GLY A 114 -5.93 -21.74 -3.92
C GLY A 114 -6.98 -21.52 -5.02
N VAL A 115 -7.68 -20.38 -5.04
CA VAL A 115 -8.56 -20.00 -6.16
C VAL A 115 -7.69 -19.53 -7.32
N ARG A 116 -7.88 -20.12 -8.52
CA ARG A 116 -7.06 -19.88 -9.71
C ARG A 116 -7.80 -19.29 -10.91
N ASN A 117 -9.13 -19.34 -10.93
CA ASN A 117 -9.96 -18.81 -12.02
C ASN A 117 -11.35 -18.43 -11.53
N SER A 118 -12.09 -17.67 -12.34
CA SER A 118 -13.45 -17.22 -12.00
C SER A 118 -14.50 -18.32 -12.04
N ARG A 119 -14.23 -19.47 -12.69
CA ARG A 119 -15.15 -20.61 -12.73
C ARG A 119 -15.31 -21.34 -11.39
N GLN A 120 -14.38 -21.14 -10.45
CA GLN A 120 -14.49 -21.77 -9.14
C GLN A 120 -15.58 -21.08 -8.30
N PRO A 121 -16.48 -21.82 -7.61
CA PRO A 121 -17.56 -21.21 -6.82
C PRO A 121 -17.08 -20.18 -5.78
N ARG A 122 -15.85 -20.34 -5.25
CA ARG A 122 -15.26 -19.42 -4.30
C ARG A 122 -14.82 -18.09 -4.92
N SER A 123 -14.66 -18.01 -6.24
CA SER A 123 -14.30 -16.75 -6.92
C SER A 123 -15.43 -15.71 -6.82
N SER A 124 -16.69 -16.15 -6.67
CA SER A 124 -17.82 -15.26 -6.42
C SER A 124 -17.68 -14.49 -5.10
N ILE A 125 -16.92 -15.02 -4.13
CA ILE A 125 -16.55 -14.29 -2.91
C ILE A 125 -15.61 -13.11 -3.26
N GLN A 126 -14.72 -13.24 -4.25
CA GLN A 126 -13.85 -12.15 -4.70
C GLN A 126 -14.62 -11.10 -5.49
N ASN A 127 -15.32 -11.51 -6.53
CA ASN A 127 -15.89 -10.62 -7.54
C ASN A 127 -17.33 -10.17 -7.23
N GLY A 128 -18.05 -10.97 -6.44
CA GLY A 128 -19.44 -10.73 -6.05
C GLY A 128 -19.63 -10.41 -4.57
N TRP A 129 -20.87 -10.57 -4.10
CA TRP A 129 -21.28 -10.50 -2.69
C TRP A 129 -20.92 -9.19 -1.96
N TRP A 130 -21.00 -8.07 -2.66
CA TRP A 130 -20.60 -6.76 -2.09
C TRP A 130 -21.41 -6.37 -0.85
N GLY A 131 -22.72 -6.64 -0.81
CA GLY A 131 -23.57 -6.37 0.35
C GLY A 131 -23.09 -7.11 1.61
N PRO A 132 -22.98 -8.45 1.59
CA PRO A 132 -22.41 -9.23 2.69
C PRO A 132 -21.00 -8.81 3.10
N LYS A 133 -20.12 -8.44 2.17
CA LYS A 133 -18.76 -7.96 2.46
C LYS A 133 -18.76 -6.66 3.25
N VAL A 134 -19.50 -5.66 2.77
CA VAL A 134 -19.58 -4.36 3.44
C VAL A 134 -20.24 -4.53 4.82
N LEU A 135 -21.28 -5.37 4.93
CA LEU A 135 -21.88 -5.68 6.22
C LEU A 135 -20.87 -6.35 7.16
N CYS A 136 -20.11 -7.35 6.67
CA CYS A 136 -19.07 -8.01 7.47
C CYS A 136 -18.02 -7.00 7.96
N TRP A 137 -17.51 -6.12 7.08
CA TRP A 137 -16.57 -5.06 7.47
C TRP A 137 -17.15 -4.15 8.55
N MET A 138 -18.40 -3.69 8.40
CA MET A 138 -19.08 -2.83 9.38
C MET A 138 -19.28 -3.54 10.73
N LEU A 139 -19.64 -4.82 10.72
CA LEU A 139 -19.78 -5.62 11.95
C LEU A 139 -18.43 -5.80 12.66
N LEU A 140 -17.35 -6.07 11.91
CA LEU A 140 -16.00 -6.17 12.45
C LEU A 140 -15.54 -4.83 13.05
N LEU A 141 -15.88 -3.70 12.38
CA LEU A 141 -15.59 -2.38 12.88
C LEU A 141 -16.28 -2.13 14.22
N VAL A 142 -17.57 -2.42 14.35
CA VAL A 142 -18.30 -2.30 15.61
C VAL A 142 -17.73 -3.27 16.64
N ALA A 143 -17.50 -4.54 16.28
CA ALA A 143 -16.95 -5.55 17.18
C ALA A 143 -15.59 -5.17 17.74
N SER A 144 -14.74 -4.46 16.98
CA SER A 144 -13.41 -4.02 17.42
C SER A 144 -13.47 -3.08 18.62
N PHE A 145 -14.58 -2.36 18.81
CA PHE A 145 -14.77 -1.47 19.97
C PHE A 145 -15.12 -2.24 21.26
N PHE A 146 -15.51 -3.51 21.18
CA PHE A 146 -15.75 -4.37 22.35
C PHE A 146 -14.51 -5.12 22.83
N ILE A 147 -13.39 -5.04 22.10
CA ILE A 147 -12.13 -5.67 22.47
C ILE A 147 -11.40 -4.79 23.52
N PRO A 148 -10.80 -5.36 24.59
CA PRO A 148 -10.06 -4.60 25.59
C PRO A 148 -8.89 -3.80 25.05
N ASN A 149 -8.54 -2.69 25.73
CA ASN A 149 -7.44 -1.80 25.30
C ASN A 149 -6.06 -2.46 25.38
N GLU A 150 -5.86 -3.40 26.32
CA GLU A 150 -4.62 -4.17 26.48
C GLU A 150 -4.27 -4.94 25.20
N PHE A 151 -5.28 -5.50 24.53
CA PHE A 151 -5.08 -6.14 23.23
C PHE A 151 -4.50 -5.16 22.21
N PHE A 152 -5.06 -3.95 22.11
CA PHE A 152 -4.60 -2.97 21.13
C PHE A 152 -3.23 -2.38 21.45
N ARG A 153 -2.81 -2.41 22.71
CA ARG A 153 -1.43 -2.10 23.09
C ARG A 153 -0.46 -3.12 22.48
N VAL A 154 -0.74 -4.42 22.62
CA VAL A 154 0.07 -5.49 22.03
C VAL A 154 -0.03 -5.45 20.50
N TRP A 155 -1.23 -5.32 19.99
CA TRP A 155 -1.49 -5.24 18.54
C TRP A 155 -0.72 -4.08 17.89
N GLY A 156 -0.83 -2.86 18.42
CA GLY A 156 -0.17 -1.68 17.87
C GLY A 156 1.35 -1.78 17.91
N ASN A 157 1.90 -2.15 19.08
CA ASN A 157 3.34 -2.13 19.29
C ASN A 157 4.10 -3.25 18.57
N TYR A 158 3.47 -4.40 18.33
CA TYR A 158 4.13 -5.56 17.69
C TYR A 158 3.55 -5.89 16.33
N PHE A 159 2.27 -6.21 16.22
CA PHE A 159 1.68 -6.70 14.98
C PHE A 159 1.55 -5.59 13.93
N SER A 160 0.98 -4.45 14.32
CA SER A 160 0.80 -3.31 13.40
C SER A 160 2.15 -2.75 12.94
N LEU A 161 3.12 -2.66 13.85
CA LEU A 161 4.47 -2.21 13.53
C LEU A 161 5.16 -3.18 12.57
N THR A 162 5.10 -4.50 12.82
CA THR A 162 5.68 -5.51 11.94
C THR A 162 5.02 -5.53 10.57
N GLY A 163 3.68 -5.49 10.52
CA GLY A 163 2.95 -5.42 9.26
C GLY A 163 3.27 -4.15 8.47
N ALA A 164 3.42 -3.02 9.16
CA ALA A 164 3.85 -1.76 8.53
C ALA A 164 5.27 -1.85 7.97
N ALA A 165 6.19 -2.49 8.69
CA ALA A 165 7.56 -2.73 8.19
C ALA A 165 7.55 -3.60 6.93
N ILE A 166 6.77 -4.69 6.92
CA ILE A 166 6.61 -5.55 5.75
C ILE A 166 5.99 -4.76 4.58
N PHE A 167 4.99 -3.91 4.84
CA PHE A 167 4.40 -3.08 3.79
C PHE A 167 5.41 -2.08 3.20
N ILE A 168 6.25 -1.46 4.02
CA ILE A 168 7.32 -0.59 3.52
C ILE A 168 8.25 -1.40 2.60
N LEU A 169 8.71 -2.58 3.02
CA LEU A 169 9.59 -3.41 2.21
C LEU A 169 8.92 -3.84 0.89
N PHE A 170 7.65 -4.23 0.95
CA PHE A 170 6.86 -4.51 -0.25
C PHE A 170 6.77 -3.29 -1.17
N GLY A 171 6.47 -2.11 -0.61
CA GLY A 171 6.44 -0.85 -1.35
C GLY A 171 7.78 -0.48 -1.99
N LEU A 172 8.92 -0.86 -1.36
CA LEU A 172 10.25 -0.65 -1.93
C LEU A 172 10.49 -1.48 -3.19
N VAL A 173 10.07 -2.76 -3.18
CA VAL A 173 10.16 -3.63 -4.37
C VAL A 173 9.31 -3.04 -5.50
N LEU A 174 8.08 -2.62 -5.20
CA LEU A 174 7.21 -1.95 -6.17
C LEU A 174 7.77 -0.63 -6.67
N LEU A 175 8.46 0.13 -5.82
CA LEU A 175 9.10 1.39 -6.20
C LEU A 175 10.22 1.16 -7.23
N VAL A 176 11.07 0.16 -7.01
CA VAL A 176 12.14 -0.21 -7.94
C VAL A 176 11.54 -0.66 -9.28
N ASP A 177 10.54 -1.54 -9.25
CA ASP A 177 9.82 -1.99 -10.46
C ASP A 177 9.14 -0.81 -11.19
N PHE A 178 8.50 0.10 -10.45
CA PHE A 178 7.94 1.33 -11.01
C PHE A 178 9.01 2.20 -11.66
N ALA A 179 10.15 2.38 -11.01
CA ALA A 179 11.23 3.21 -11.54
C ALA A 179 11.74 2.69 -12.89
N HIS A 180 11.88 1.36 -13.03
CA HIS A 180 12.25 0.74 -14.30
C HIS A 180 11.15 0.89 -15.35
N SER A 181 9.92 0.52 -15.03
CA SER A 181 8.78 0.60 -15.95
C SER A 181 8.48 2.03 -16.42
N TRP A 182 8.63 3.02 -15.55
CA TRP A 182 8.48 4.44 -15.89
C TRP A 182 9.52 4.88 -16.93
N THR A 183 10.78 4.53 -16.67
CA THR A 183 11.87 4.90 -17.57
C THR A 183 11.72 4.22 -18.94
N GLU A 184 11.39 2.93 -18.98
CA GLU A 184 11.13 2.19 -20.23
C GLU A 184 10.02 2.85 -21.03
N ARG A 185 8.88 3.16 -20.39
CA ARG A 185 7.76 3.84 -21.04
C ARG A 185 8.11 5.24 -21.56
N CYS A 186 8.96 5.97 -20.83
CA CYS A 186 9.46 7.27 -21.32
C CYS A 186 10.36 7.10 -22.56
N LEU A 187 11.24 6.08 -22.57
CA LEU A 187 12.13 5.79 -23.69
C LEU A 187 11.33 5.36 -24.94
N GLU A 188 10.35 4.48 -24.80
CA GLU A 188 9.45 4.08 -25.89
C GLU A 188 8.70 5.27 -26.49
N ASN A 189 8.17 6.14 -25.64
CA ASN A 189 7.43 7.32 -26.11
C ASN A 189 8.33 8.42 -26.70
N MET A 190 9.64 8.38 -26.46
CA MET A 190 10.59 9.30 -27.09
C MET A 190 10.69 9.08 -28.63
N GLU A 191 10.41 7.87 -29.11
CA GLU A 191 10.34 7.60 -30.54
C GLU A 191 9.22 8.38 -31.26
N TYR A 192 8.14 8.70 -30.50
CA TYR A 192 6.98 9.42 -31.02
C TYR A 192 7.02 10.92 -30.75
N SER A 193 7.72 11.38 -29.67
CA SER A 193 7.74 12.79 -29.29
C SER A 193 8.92 13.16 -28.40
N ASP A 194 9.68 14.19 -28.80
CA ASP A 194 10.79 14.75 -28.01
C ASP A 194 10.39 15.29 -26.64
N LYS A 195 9.11 15.53 -26.39
CA LYS A 195 8.60 15.99 -25.06
C LYS A 195 8.95 15.01 -23.97
N TRP A 196 8.94 13.71 -24.24
CA TRP A 196 9.25 12.68 -23.25
C TRP A 196 10.71 12.70 -22.81
N LYS A 197 11.62 13.12 -23.68
CA LYS A 197 13.03 13.36 -23.36
C LYS A 197 13.16 14.46 -22.30
N TYR A 198 12.44 15.57 -22.46
CA TYR A 198 12.48 16.68 -21.51
C TYR A 198 11.80 16.28 -20.19
N ILE A 199 10.72 15.48 -20.21
CA ILE A 199 10.06 14.95 -19.01
C ILE A 199 11.02 14.04 -18.22
N LEU A 200 11.73 13.13 -18.91
CA LEU A 200 12.67 12.21 -18.28
C LEU A 200 13.86 12.95 -17.66
N ILE A 201 14.50 13.84 -18.42
CA ILE A 201 15.67 14.61 -17.93
C ILE A 201 15.25 15.59 -16.85
N GLY A 202 14.19 16.37 -17.08
CA GLY A 202 13.69 17.35 -16.11
C GLY A 202 13.21 16.70 -14.82
N GLY A 203 12.48 15.58 -14.91
CA GLY A 203 12.06 14.78 -13.76
C GLY A 203 13.24 14.24 -12.95
N THR A 204 14.25 13.69 -13.62
CA THR A 204 15.46 13.17 -12.98
C THR A 204 16.21 14.29 -12.21
N LEU A 205 16.43 15.44 -12.86
CA LEU A 205 17.08 16.58 -12.25
C LEU A 205 16.28 17.14 -11.07
N PHE A 206 14.94 17.22 -11.21
CA PHE A 206 14.06 17.67 -10.14
C PHE A 206 14.14 16.74 -8.91
N LEU A 207 14.12 15.41 -9.10
CA LEU A 207 14.19 14.45 -8.00
C LEU A 207 15.54 14.53 -7.27
N TYR A 208 16.66 14.64 -7.98
CA TYR A 208 17.96 14.84 -7.34
C TYR A 208 18.05 16.18 -6.61
N ALA A 209 17.56 17.27 -7.21
CA ALA A 209 17.52 18.58 -6.56
C ALA A 209 16.69 18.54 -5.28
N ALA A 210 15.53 17.88 -5.31
CA ALA A 210 14.69 17.66 -4.13
C ALA A 210 15.42 16.83 -3.05
N ALA A 211 16.12 15.76 -3.42
CA ALA A 211 16.89 14.95 -2.47
C ALA A 211 18.03 15.74 -1.82
N ILE A 212 18.76 16.55 -2.59
CA ILE A 212 19.82 17.43 -2.08
C ILE A 212 19.21 18.48 -1.12
N THR A 213 18.09 19.07 -1.49
CA THR A 213 17.39 20.06 -0.64
C THR A 213 16.94 19.44 0.68
N LEU A 214 16.31 18.24 0.66
CA LEU A 214 15.91 17.53 1.87
C LEU A 214 17.13 17.16 2.73
N THR A 215 18.23 16.75 2.11
CA THR A 215 19.48 16.45 2.81
C THR A 215 20.03 17.71 3.49
N GLY A 216 20.02 18.86 2.80
CA GLY A 216 20.43 20.16 3.37
C GLY A 216 19.55 20.56 4.56
N ILE A 217 18.23 20.37 4.46
CA ILE A 217 17.29 20.59 5.57
C ILE A 217 17.62 19.68 6.76
N MET A 218 17.91 18.39 6.51
CA MET A 218 18.26 17.45 7.58
C MET A 218 19.57 17.88 8.27
N TYR A 219 20.61 18.28 7.53
CA TYR A 219 21.83 18.79 8.13
C TYR A 219 21.64 20.09 8.89
N GLY A 220 20.80 21.01 8.40
CA GLY A 220 20.55 22.30 9.05
C GLY A 220 19.74 22.20 10.33
N PHE A 221 18.78 21.30 10.41
CA PHE A 221 17.78 21.29 11.48
C PHE A 221 17.83 20.06 12.39
N PHE A 222 18.33 18.90 11.92
CA PHE A 222 18.27 17.63 12.66
C PHE A 222 19.63 17.09 13.10
N THR A 223 20.72 17.76 12.71
CA THR A 223 22.08 17.33 13.05
C THR A 223 22.92 18.40 13.76
N PRO A 224 22.39 19.18 14.73
CA PRO A 224 23.21 20.08 15.53
C PRO A 224 24.27 19.31 16.32
N ASN A 225 25.19 20.03 16.96
CA ASN A 225 26.23 19.43 17.79
C ASN A 225 25.63 18.56 18.89
N GLY A 226 26.03 17.29 18.97
CA GLY A 226 25.53 16.33 19.94
C GLY A 226 24.57 15.27 19.35
N CYS A 227 24.01 15.50 18.16
CA CYS A 227 23.06 14.56 17.50
C CYS A 227 23.78 13.55 16.59
N SER A 228 24.72 12.80 17.14
CA SER A 228 25.60 11.89 16.39
C SER A 228 24.84 10.80 15.62
N LEU A 229 23.73 10.33 16.15
CA LEU A 229 22.88 9.30 15.51
C LEU A 229 22.24 9.85 14.22
N ASN A 230 21.68 11.06 14.28
CA ASN A 230 21.08 11.70 13.10
C ASN A 230 22.15 12.04 12.06
N GLN A 231 23.32 12.54 12.51
CA GLN A 231 24.47 12.78 11.63
C GLN A 231 24.86 11.49 10.89
N PHE A 232 24.92 10.37 11.61
CA PHE A 232 25.22 9.07 11.01
C PHE A 232 24.16 8.68 9.97
N PHE A 233 22.88 8.75 10.29
CA PHE A 233 21.82 8.37 9.36
C PHE A 233 21.82 9.21 8.08
N VAL A 234 21.93 10.53 8.22
CA VAL A 234 21.94 11.45 7.08
C VAL A 234 23.21 11.25 6.23
N THR A 235 24.40 11.16 6.86
CA THR A 235 25.66 10.97 6.15
C THR A 235 25.69 9.62 5.42
N PHE A 236 25.26 8.55 6.08
CA PHE A 236 25.23 7.23 5.47
C PHE A 236 24.25 7.16 4.28
N ASN A 237 23.09 7.84 4.38
CA ASN A 237 22.17 7.99 3.26
C ASN A 237 22.82 8.70 2.06
N VAL A 238 23.57 9.77 2.31
CA VAL A 238 24.31 10.48 1.24
C VAL A 238 25.34 9.58 0.58
N ILE A 239 26.11 8.81 1.37
CA ILE A 239 27.10 7.88 0.84
C ILE A 239 26.43 6.82 -0.06
N LEU A 240 25.33 6.21 0.40
CA LEU A 240 24.59 5.22 -0.39
C LEU A 240 23.97 5.83 -1.65
N SER A 241 23.45 7.05 -1.56
CA SER A 241 22.89 7.79 -2.71
C SER A 241 23.96 8.05 -3.78
N LEU A 242 25.15 8.48 -3.36
CA LEU A 242 26.29 8.67 -4.29
C LEU A 242 26.76 7.35 -4.88
N LEU A 243 26.81 6.28 -4.07
CA LEU A 243 27.19 4.94 -4.53
C LEU A 243 26.29 4.44 -5.65
N ILE A 244 24.96 4.47 -5.46
CA ILE A 244 24.03 3.99 -6.50
C ILE A 244 24.03 4.87 -7.73
N THR A 245 24.17 6.21 -7.55
CA THR A 245 24.27 7.15 -8.65
C THR A 245 25.53 6.90 -9.49
N PHE A 246 26.66 6.58 -8.85
CA PHE A 246 27.89 6.22 -9.54
C PHE A 246 27.78 4.85 -10.22
N LEU A 247 27.24 3.84 -9.53
CA LEU A 247 27.08 2.49 -10.08
C LEU A 247 26.20 2.49 -11.34
N CYS A 248 25.10 3.22 -11.35
CA CYS A 248 24.17 3.21 -12.50
C CYS A 248 24.75 3.84 -13.77
N ILE A 249 25.82 4.66 -13.69
CA ILE A 249 26.53 5.24 -14.85
C ILE A 249 27.80 4.48 -15.23
N THR A 250 28.16 3.45 -14.46
CA THR A 250 29.38 2.69 -14.71
C THR A 250 29.25 1.89 -16.02
N PRO A 251 30.25 1.92 -16.94
CA PRO A 251 30.19 1.26 -18.25
C PRO A 251 29.78 -0.21 -18.16
N SER A 252 30.35 -0.97 -17.23
CA SER A 252 30.04 -2.41 -17.07
C SER A 252 28.57 -2.67 -16.73
N VAL A 253 27.94 -1.78 -15.96
CA VAL A 253 26.49 -1.87 -15.64
C VAL A 253 25.66 -1.49 -16.83
N GLN A 254 26.08 -0.45 -17.58
CA GLN A 254 25.38 0.01 -18.77
C GLN A 254 25.45 -0.99 -19.92
N GLU A 255 26.56 -1.72 -20.08
CA GLU A 255 26.72 -2.80 -21.05
C GLU A 255 25.83 -4.00 -20.74
N ALA A 256 25.74 -4.37 -19.45
CA ALA A 256 24.91 -5.49 -19.00
C ALA A 256 23.43 -5.16 -18.93
N ASN A 257 23.08 -3.90 -18.66
CA ASN A 257 21.70 -3.41 -18.53
C ASN A 257 21.57 -2.00 -19.12
N HIS A 258 21.37 -1.92 -20.42
CA HIS A 258 21.21 -0.64 -21.15
C HIS A 258 20.02 0.20 -20.69
N ARG A 259 19.08 -0.41 -19.95
CA ARG A 259 17.86 0.25 -19.46
C ARG A 259 18.04 0.84 -18.06
N SER A 260 19.15 0.56 -17.36
CA SER A 260 19.47 1.18 -16.07
C SER A 260 20.07 2.56 -16.25
N GLY A 261 19.66 3.53 -15.45
CA GLY A 261 20.15 4.90 -15.60
C GLY A 261 19.87 5.80 -14.40
N LEU A 262 20.20 7.07 -14.58
CA LEU A 262 20.03 8.10 -13.54
C LEU A 262 18.57 8.33 -13.15
N SER A 263 17.61 8.05 -14.03
CA SER A 263 16.19 8.25 -13.75
C SER A 263 15.72 7.30 -12.64
N GLN A 264 16.02 6.01 -12.75
CA GLN A 264 15.65 5.04 -11.73
C GLN A 264 16.35 5.32 -10.41
N SER A 265 17.67 5.61 -10.44
CA SER A 265 18.41 5.92 -9.21
C SER A 265 17.88 7.17 -8.54
N SER A 266 17.42 8.20 -9.28
CA SER A 266 16.85 9.42 -8.70
C SER A 266 15.57 9.16 -7.90
N ILE A 267 14.70 8.25 -8.38
CA ILE A 267 13.48 7.83 -7.70
C ILE A 267 13.81 7.10 -6.38
N VAL A 268 14.79 6.20 -6.41
CA VAL A 268 15.24 5.48 -5.22
C VAL A 268 15.88 6.45 -4.22
N VAL A 269 16.75 7.35 -4.68
CA VAL A 269 17.44 8.34 -3.83
C VAL A 269 16.44 9.24 -3.10
N ILE A 270 15.47 9.82 -3.81
CA ILE A 270 14.51 10.73 -3.17
C ILE A 270 13.66 10.01 -2.14
N TYR A 271 13.23 8.77 -2.44
CA TYR A 271 12.42 7.98 -1.53
C TYR A 271 13.19 7.58 -0.27
N CYS A 272 14.41 7.07 -0.39
CA CYS A 272 15.26 6.73 0.75
C CYS A 272 15.61 7.97 1.58
N THR A 273 15.86 9.11 0.94
CA THR A 273 16.08 10.41 1.63
C THR A 273 14.83 10.84 2.41
N TYR A 274 13.62 10.64 1.84
CA TYR A 274 12.36 10.85 2.55
C TYR A 274 12.21 9.92 3.76
N LEU A 275 12.57 8.64 3.63
CA LEU A 275 12.52 7.69 4.75
C LEU A 275 13.44 8.12 5.90
N VAL A 276 14.66 8.60 5.60
CA VAL A 276 15.59 9.11 6.62
C VAL A 276 15.04 10.39 7.26
N LEU A 277 14.50 11.33 6.48
CA LEU A 277 13.83 12.51 7.03
C LEU A 277 12.68 12.13 7.96
N SER A 278 11.83 11.19 7.53
CA SER A 278 10.74 10.67 8.35
C SER A 278 11.23 9.94 9.60
N ALA A 279 12.40 9.32 9.55
CA ALA A 279 13.01 8.66 10.69
C ALA A 279 13.52 9.68 11.73
N VAL A 280 14.34 10.65 11.31
CA VAL A 280 14.88 11.67 12.23
C VAL A 280 13.78 12.57 12.80
N ALA A 281 12.71 12.82 12.05
CA ALA A 281 11.53 13.53 12.54
C ALA A 281 10.74 12.76 13.61
N ASN A 282 10.96 11.46 13.76
CA ASN A 282 10.34 10.60 14.77
C ASN A 282 11.26 10.26 15.96
N GLU A 283 12.40 10.92 16.08
CA GLU A 283 13.31 10.69 17.20
C GLU A 283 12.67 11.11 18.53
N PRO A 284 12.66 10.22 19.57
CA PRO A 284 11.85 10.43 20.77
C PRO A 284 12.47 11.36 21.82
N ASN A 285 13.78 11.43 21.93
CA ASN A 285 14.39 11.87 23.18
C ASN A 285 15.00 13.25 23.19
N ASP A 286 15.20 13.91 22.04
CA ASP A 286 15.98 15.12 22.05
C ASP A 286 15.26 16.31 21.43
N LYS A 287 14.99 17.34 22.25
CA LYS A 287 14.40 18.59 21.78
C LYS A 287 15.37 19.37 20.87
N GLU A 288 16.67 19.09 20.96
CA GLU A 288 17.70 19.70 20.15
C GLU A 288 17.84 18.96 18.81
N CYS A 289 17.77 17.62 18.81
CA CYS A 289 17.90 16.80 17.61
C CYS A 289 16.62 16.68 16.77
N ASN A 290 15.46 17.00 17.35
CA ASN A 290 14.18 16.98 16.64
C ASN A 290 13.38 18.27 16.87
N PRO A 291 13.60 19.32 16.09
CA PRO A 291 12.93 20.61 16.25
C PRO A 291 11.41 20.51 15.95
N LEU A 292 10.96 19.52 15.19
CA LEU A 292 9.55 19.36 14.81
C LEU A 292 8.67 18.87 15.96
N ARG A 293 9.24 18.39 17.05
CA ARG A 293 8.48 17.93 18.23
C ARG A 293 7.60 19.02 18.85
N ARG A 294 7.92 20.30 18.59
CA ARG A 294 7.13 21.45 19.06
C ARG A 294 6.02 21.90 18.11
N SER A 295 6.02 21.44 16.88
CA SER A 295 5.12 21.96 15.84
C SER A 295 4.19 20.86 15.35
N GLN A 296 2.87 21.09 15.37
CA GLN A 296 1.86 20.12 14.87
C GLN A 296 1.77 20.11 13.32
N GLY A 297 2.24 21.14 12.64
CA GLY A 297 2.12 21.30 11.20
C GLY A 297 2.90 20.28 10.36
N PRO A 298 4.20 20.02 10.63
CA PRO A 298 4.98 19.04 9.87
C PRO A 298 4.51 17.58 10.02
N GLN A 299 3.86 17.24 11.14
CA GLN A 299 3.27 15.92 11.35
C GLN A 299 2.14 15.65 10.36
N THR A 300 1.28 16.65 10.12
CA THR A 300 0.18 16.56 9.14
C THR A 300 0.72 16.34 7.73
N THR A 301 1.79 17.06 7.34
CA THR A 301 2.43 16.91 6.02
C THR A 301 3.00 15.50 5.83
N SER A 302 3.67 14.94 6.84
CA SER A 302 4.20 13.57 6.79
C SER A 302 3.09 12.53 6.65
N ILE A 303 1.97 12.72 7.35
CA ILE A 303 0.78 11.84 7.24
C ILE A 303 0.18 11.92 5.84
N VAL A 304 -0.01 13.12 5.30
CA VAL A 304 -0.58 13.32 3.96
C VAL A 304 0.30 12.71 2.86
N LEU A 305 1.61 12.97 2.91
CA LEU A 305 2.56 12.39 1.96
C LEU A 305 2.60 10.85 2.06
N GLY A 306 2.65 10.31 3.28
CA GLY A 306 2.63 8.87 3.47
C GLY A 306 1.33 8.22 3.01
N ALA A 307 0.17 8.86 3.22
CA ALA A 307 -1.12 8.41 2.71
C ALA A 307 -1.15 8.43 1.17
N LEU A 308 -0.61 9.48 0.55
CA LEU A 308 -0.48 9.57 -0.91
C LEU A 308 0.39 8.45 -1.46
N PHE A 309 1.57 8.20 -0.86
CA PHE A 309 2.45 7.10 -1.26
C PHE A 309 1.76 5.74 -1.09
N THR A 310 1.01 5.54 -0.01
CA THR A 310 0.25 4.29 0.21
C THR A 310 -0.78 4.08 -0.88
N PHE A 311 -1.54 5.12 -1.21
CA PHE A 311 -2.54 5.08 -2.28
C PHE A 311 -1.89 4.76 -3.63
N LEU A 312 -0.80 5.45 -3.98
CA LEU A 312 -0.05 5.20 -5.22
C LEU A 312 0.54 3.78 -5.26
N ALA A 313 1.10 3.29 -4.15
CA ALA A 313 1.64 1.93 -4.08
C ALA A 313 0.55 0.86 -4.29
N ILE A 314 -0.62 1.04 -3.66
CA ILE A 314 -1.77 0.14 -3.85
C ILE A 314 -2.28 0.22 -5.29
N ALA A 315 -2.46 1.43 -5.84
CA ALA A 315 -2.91 1.63 -7.21
C ALA A 315 -1.95 1.02 -8.22
N TYR A 316 -0.64 1.21 -8.03
CA TYR A 316 0.38 0.61 -8.89
C TYR A 316 0.42 -0.91 -8.76
N SER A 317 0.41 -1.45 -7.54
CA SER A 317 0.38 -2.91 -7.31
C SER A 317 -0.81 -3.57 -7.99
N THR A 318 -2.00 -2.97 -7.87
CA THR A 318 -3.21 -3.49 -8.50
C THR A 318 -3.16 -3.37 -10.03
N SER A 319 -2.57 -2.30 -10.56
CA SER A 319 -2.37 -2.11 -12.01
C SER A 319 -1.36 -3.10 -12.58
N ARG A 320 -0.22 -3.28 -11.90
CA ARG A 320 0.86 -4.18 -12.35
C ARG A 320 0.42 -5.64 -12.34
N ALA A 321 -0.31 -6.06 -11.31
CA ALA A 321 -0.89 -7.40 -11.27
C ALA A 321 -1.83 -7.65 -12.47
N ALA A 322 -2.54 -6.62 -12.95
CA ALA A 322 -3.41 -6.73 -14.11
C ALA A 322 -2.63 -6.92 -15.43
N THR A 323 -1.54 -6.18 -15.62
CA THR A 323 -0.76 -6.26 -16.87
C THR A 323 0.00 -7.59 -16.97
N GLN A 324 0.63 -8.04 -15.89
CA GLN A 324 1.36 -9.32 -15.88
C GLN A 324 0.43 -10.54 -16.03
N GLY A 325 -0.79 -10.46 -15.49
CA GLY A 325 -1.78 -11.52 -15.65
C GLY A 325 -2.26 -11.67 -17.10
N VAL A 326 -2.47 -10.56 -17.79
CA VAL A 326 -2.92 -10.56 -19.19
C VAL A 326 -1.85 -11.11 -20.14
N GLU A 327 -0.59 -10.75 -19.95
CA GLU A 327 0.51 -11.29 -20.77
C GLU A 327 0.68 -12.81 -20.54
N GLY A 328 0.68 -13.27 -19.31
CA GLY A 328 0.80 -14.70 -18.98
C GLY A 328 -0.39 -15.55 -19.43
N VAL A 329 -1.61 -15.02 -19.38
CA VAL A 329 -2.83 -15.72 -19.82
C VAL A 329 -2.92 -15.75 -21.35
N THR A 330 -2.53 -14.67 -22.04
CA THR A 330 -2.57 -14.63 -23.51
C THR A 330 -1.54 -15.61 -24.09
N GLU A 331 -0.37 -15.70 -23.49
CA GLU A 331 0.70 -16.58 -23.98
C GLU A 331 0.43 -18.06 -23.69
N SER A 332 -0.03 -18.40 -22.48
CA SER A 332 -0.40 -19.76 -22.11
C SER A 332 -1.69 -20.23 -22.81
N SER A 333 -2.70 -19.36 -22.91
CA SER A 333 -3.95 -19.67 -23.58
C SER A 333 -3.77 -19.85 -25.11
N SER A 334 -2.97 -18.98 -25.76
CA SER A 334 -2.67 -19.12 -27.19
C SER A 334 -1.87 -20.39 -27.48
N ARG A 335 -0.93 -20.73 -26.61
CA ARG A 335 -0.10 -21.95 -26.78
C ARG A 335 -0.92 -23.22 -26.52
N GLU A 336 -1.77 -23.22 -25.51
CA GLU A 336 -2.62 -24.36 -25.18
C GLU A 336 -3.74 -24.56 -26.21
N HIS A 337 -4.32 -23.47 -26.76
CA HIS A 337 -5.27 -23.52 -27.86
C HIS A 337 -4.62 -23.96 -29.17
N LEU A 338 -3.40 -23.51 -29.46
CA LEU A 338 -2.65 -23.95 -30.65
C LEU A 338 -2.28 -25.44 -30.55
N ILE A 339 -1.83 -25.91 -29.40
CA ILE A 339 -1.48 -27.31 -29.17
C ILE A 339 -2.75 -28.19 -29.26
N ALA A 340 -3.85 -27.79 -28.63
CA ALA A 340 -5.13 -28.50 -28.68
C ALA A 340 -5.74 -28.50 -30.10
N ALA A 341 -5.60 -27.41 -30.86
CA ALA A 341 -6.06 -27.34 -32.24
C ALA A 341 -5.21 -28.20 -33.20
N VAL A 342 -3.90 -28.30 -32.94
CA VAL A 342 -2.99 -29.16 -33.72
C VAL A 342 -3.21 -30.64 -33.38
N GLU A 343 -3.46 -30.98 -32.12
CA GLU A 343 -3.60 -32.36 -31.67
C GLU A 343 -4.98 -32.98 -32.04
N ASN A 344 -6.03 -32.16 -32.12
CA ASN A 344 -7.39 -32.64 -32.41
C ASN A 344 -7.83 -32.54 -33.89
N GLY A 345 -7.00 -31.99 -34.79
CA GLY A 345 -7.32 -31.94 -36.24
C GLY A 345 -8.68 -31.32 -36.58
N SER A 346 -9.28 -30.58 -35.67
CA SER A 346 -10.64 -30.07 -35.80
C SER A 346 -10.63 -28.59 -36.17
N ALA A 347 -11.07 -28.32 -37.38
CA ALA A 347 -11.43 -27.01 -37.86
C ALA A 347 -12.46 -26.35 -36.93
N LEU A 348 -12.25 -25.04 -36.74
CA LEU A 348 -13.20 -24.06 -36.21
C LEU A 348 -14.68 -24.51 -36.32
N TYR A 349 -15.26 -24.92 -35.24
CA TYR A 349 -16.69 -24.88 -35.03
C TYR A 349 -17.00 -23.75 -34.04
N LYS A 350 -17.59 -22.70 -34.59
CA LYS A 350 -18.22 -21.64 -33.84
C LYS A 350 -19.51 -22.20 -33.32
N ASP A 351 -19.58 -22.57 -32.07
CA ASP A 351 -20.86 -22.90 -31.41
C ASP A 351 -21.53 -21.57 -31.05
N ASP A 352 -22.55 -21.25 -31.81
CA ASP A 352 -23.52 -20.18 -31.54
C ASP A 352 -24.48 -20.70 -30.45
N ASP A 353 -24.05 -20.65 -29.19
CA ASP A 353 -24.98 -20.67 -28.09
C ASP A 353 -25.13 -19.24 -27.54
N GLN A 354 -26.29 -18.69 -27.90
CA GLN A 354 -26.92 -17.55 -27.23
C GLN A 354 -27.07 -17.87 -25.76
N ASP A 355 -26.19 -17.32 -24.91
CA ASP A 355 -26.52 -17.02 -23.51
C ASP A 355 -25.54 -15.99 -22.94
N ASP A 356 -26.14 -14.88 -22.54
CA ASP A 356 -25.69 -13.88 -21.60
C ASP A 356 -24.59 -12.87 -22.01
N ASP A 357 -25.06 -11.64 -22.19
CA ASP A 357 -24.27 -10.37 -22.26
C ASP A 357 -23.32 -10.15 -21.06
N ASP A 358 -23.38 -11.01 -20.03
CA ASP A 358 -22.52 -10.98 -18.83
C ASP A 358 -21.15 -11.66 -19.04
N ASP A 359 -21.02 -12.52 -20.05
CA ASP A 359 -19.78 -13.30 -20.31
C ASP A 359 -18.69 -12.51 -21.03
N GLU A 360 -19.01 -11.40 -21.70
CA GLU A 360 -18.07 -10.61 -22.50
C GLU A 360 -17.11 -9.76 -21.62
N HIS A 361 -17.43 -9.57 -20.33
CA HIS A 361 -16.64 -8.77 -19.39
C HIS A 361 -15.85 -9.58 -18.35
N ASP A 362 -15.90 -10.92 -18.38
CA ASP A 362 -15.15 -11.78 -17.45
C ASP A 362 -13.76 -12.12 -18.00
N ASP A 363 -12.79 -11.25 -17.66
CA ASP A 363 -11.37 -11.38 -18.02
C ASP A 363 -10.63 -12.49 -17.23
N GLU A 364 -11.27 -13.12 -16.24
CA GLU A 364 -10.68 -14.13 -15.35
C GLU A 364 -11.21 -15.55 -15.58
N ARG A 365 -11.97 -15.79 -16.66
CA ARG A 365 -12.64 -17.08 -16.95
C ARG A 365 -11.65 -18.24 -17.12
N TYR A 366 -10.51 -17.99 -17.74
CA TYR A 366 -9.47 -19.00 -18.02
C TYR A 366 -8.31 -18.99 -17.03
N GLY A 367 -8.15 -17.92 -16.28
CA GLY A 367 -7.15 -17.76 -15.22
C GLY A 367 -7.32 -16.46 -14.49
N ALA A 368 -7.12 -16.46 -13.17
CA ALA A 368 -7.17 -15.24 -12.39
C ALA A 368 -6.02 -14.32 -12.82
N VAL A 369 -6.35 -13.06 -13.10
CA VAL A 369 -5.37 -12.02 -13.49
C VAL A 369 -4.35 -11.77 -12.39
N TYR A 370 -4.71 -12.04 -11.13
CA TYR A 370 -3.84 -11.87 -9.96
C TYR A 370 -4.19 -12.88 -8.87
N ASN A 371 -3.24 -13.15 -7.99
CA ASN A 371 -3.49 -14.02 -6.84
C ASN A 371 -4.38 -13.31 -5.81
N TYR A 372 -5.60 -13.79 -5.63
CA TYR A 372 -6.60 -13.19 -4.73
C TYR A 372 -6.15 -13.16 -3.27
N SER A 373 -5.54 -14.23 -2.77
CA SER A 373 -5.05 -14.28 -1.39
C SER A 373 -3.91 -13.30 -1.16
N PHE A 374 -2.98 -13.19 -2.11
CA PHE A 374 -1.90 -12.21 -2.04
C PHE A 374 -2.40 -10.77 -2.10
N PHE A 375 -3.43 -10.50 -2.91
CA PHE A 375 -4.11 -9.21 -2.94
C PHE A 375 -4.64 -8.82 -1.56
N HIS A 376 -5.37 -9.72 -0.90
CA HIS A 376 -5.90 -9.46 0.44
C HIS A 376 -4.80 -9.34 1.49
N PHE A 377 -3.74 -10.12 1.41
CA PHE A 377 -2.57 -9.98 2.27
C PHE A 377 -1.95 -8.58 2.13
N THR A 378 -1.80 -8.08 0.91
CA THR A 378 -1.26 -6.73 0.65
C THR A 378 -2.15 -5.65 1.27
N PHE A 379 -3.48 -5.76 1.15
CA PHE A 379 -4.41 -4.82 1.77
C PHE A 379 -4.39 -4.90 3.31
N ALA A 380 -4.20 -6.08 3.88
CA ALA A 380 -4.08 -6.25 5.33
C ALA A 380 -2.82 -5.55 5.88
N ILE A 381 -1.66 -5.78 5.27
CA ILE A 381 -0.42 -5.10 5.72
C ILE A 381 -0.46 -3.59 5.41
N ALA A 382 -1.13 -3.16 4.34
CA ALA A 382 -1.38 -1.75 4.06
C ALA A 382 -2.24 -1.09 5.13
N ALA A 383 -3.28 -1.76 5.63
CA ALA A 383 -4.10 -1.26 6.73
C ALA A 383 -3.31 -1.12 8.05
N MET A 384 -2.38 -2.05 8.33
CA MET A 384 -1.44 -1.93 9.45
C MET A 384 -0.51 -0.72 9.28
N TYR A 385 0.00 -0.49 8.06
CA TYR A 385 0.82 0.68 7.76
C TYR A 385 0.05 1.99 7.94
N VAL A 386 -1.21 2.06 7.47
CA VAL A 386 -2.06 3.24 7.68
C VAL A 386 -2.29 3.50 9.17
N ALA A 387 -2.48 2.47 9.99
CA ALA A 387 -2.58 2.65 11.44
C ALA A 387 -1.32 3.31 12.01
N MET A 388 -0.14 2.80 11.66
CA MET A 388 1.14 3.37 12.13
C MET A 388 1.37 4.78 11.60
N LEU A 389 1.01 5.04 10.33
CA LEU A 389 1.13 6.36 9.71
C LEU A 389 0.25 7.40 10.41
N LEU A 390 -1.05 7.12 10.58
CA LEU A 390 -2.00 8.02 11.22
C LEU A 390 -1.67 8.29 12.68
N THR A 391 -1.11 7.31 13.38
CA THR A 391 -0.65 7.46 14.77
C THR A 391 0.76 8.03 14.89
N ASN A 392 1.34 8.48 13.76
CA ASN A 392 2.71 9.03 13.69
C ASN A 392 3.76 8.08 14.29
N TRP A 393 3.57 6.76 14.10
CA TRP A 393 4.47 5.72 14.62
C TRP A 393 4.64 5.74 16.14
N ASN A 394 3.69 6.33 16.85
CA ASN A 394 3.72 6.38 18.31
C ASN A 394 3.45 5.00 18.89
N THR A 395 4.23 4.64 19.92
CA THR A 395 4.03 3.43 20.70
C THR A 395 3.17 3.73 21.93
N ILE A 396 2.36 2.74 22.31
CA ILE A 396 1.50 2.80 23.49
C ILE A 396 2.30 2.22 24.67
N ILE A 397 2.77 3.10 25.57
CA ILE A 397 3.57 2.73 26.74
C ILE A 397 2.66 2.75 27.98
N SER A 398 2.67 1.68 28.76
CA SER A 398 2.04 1.65 30.06
C SER A 398 3.12 1.93 31.12
N GLU A 399 3.02 3.04 31.81
CA GLU A 399 3.78 3.29 33.03
C GLU A 399 2.99 2.69 34.21
N GLN A 400 3.56 1.73 34.93
CA GLN A 400 3.03 1.31 36.22
C GLN A 400 3.55 2.30 37.26
N PRO A 401 2.72 3.11 37.88
CA PRO A 401 3.09 3.78 39.14
C PRO A 401 3.22 2.70 40.24
N ASN A 402 4.15 2.89 41.13
CA ASN A 402 4.44 1.99 42.26
C ASN A 402 3.28 1.83 43.29
N SER A 403 2.04 2.03 42.93
CA SER A 403 0.87 1.86 43.80
C SER A 403 -0.30 1.32 43.00
N GLN A 404 -0.88 0.27 43.54
CA GLN A 404 -2.08 -0.42 43.11
C GLN A 404 -3.09 0.50 42.41
N ASP A 405 -3.47 0.12 41.22
CA ASP A 405 -4.75 0.37 40.55
C ASP A 405 -4.84 1.33 39.36
N ASP A 406 -3.78 2.05 38.94
CA ASP A 406 -3.92 2.91 37.74
C ASP A 406 -2.71 2.81 36.81
N SER A 407 -2.80 1.96 35.74
CA SER A 407 -1.82 1.97 34.67
C SER A 407 -2.00 3.23 33.80
N LEU A 408 -1.11 4.22 33.98
CA LEU A 408 -1.06 5.41 33.15
C LEU A 408 -0.58 5.02 31.76
N ILE A 409 -1.40 5.29 30.75
CA ILE A 409 -1.04 5.09 29.36
C ILE A 409 -0.38 6.38 28.82
N ARG A 410 0.88 6.27 28.44
CA ARG A 410 1.63 7.31 27.78
C ARG A 410 1.86 6.95 26.32
N ILE A 411 1.65 7.92 25.44
CA ILE A 411 1.96 7.81 24.02
C ILE A 411 3.28 8.52 23.78
N GLY A 412 4.20 7.84 23.11
CA GLY A 412 5.50 8.39 22.80
C GLY A 412 6.08 7.86 21.50
N GLN A 413 6.93 8.68 20.90
CA GLN A 413 7.76 8.27 19.76
C GLN A 413 8.73 7.18 20.24
N SER A 414 9.09 6.27 19.32
CA SER A 414 9.92 5.11 19.63
C SER A 414 11.12 5.04 18.68
N TYR A 415 12.31 4.74 19.22
CA TYR A 415 13.47 4.41 18.41
C TYR A 415 13.25 3.21 17.50
N THR A 416 12.34 2.29 17.85
CA THR A 416 11.98 1.16 16.99
C THR A 416 11.43 1.65 15.66
N ALA A 417 10.57 2.65 15.65
CA ALA A 417 10.03 3.25 14.44
C ALA A 417 11.13 3.95 13.59
N VAL A 418 12.06 4.62 14.24
CA VAL A 418 13.23 5.24 13.60
C VAL A 418 14.05 4.17 12.86
N TRP A 419 14.42 3.10 13.59
CA TRP A 419 15.23 2.02 13.03
C TRP A 419 14.51 1.27 11.91
N VAL A 420 13.20 0.99 12.04
CA VAL A 420 12.42 0.36 10.96
C VAL A 420 12.53 1.15 9.66
N LYS A 421 12.38 2.48 9.71
CA LYS A 421 12.47 3.33 8.51
C LYS A 421 13.88 3.37 7.93
N VAL A 422 14.88 3.54 8.77
CA VAL A 422 16.29 3.62 8.34
C VAL A 422 16.76 2.31 7.73
N VAL A 423 16.51 1.19 8.41
CA VAL A 423 16.89 -0.15 7.90
C VAL A 423 16.12 -0.49 6.62
N SER A 424 14.85 -0.11 6.52
CA SER A 424 14.08 -0.26 5.27
C SER A 424 14.74 0.51 4.13
N GLY A 425 15.19 1.74 4.36
CA GLY A 425 15.94 2.52 3.38
C GLY A 425 17.24 1.82 2.94
N TRP A 426 18.00 1.25 3.88
CA TRP A 426 19.21 0.49 3.57
C TRP A 426 18.93 -0.77 2.74
N ILE A 427 17.86 -1.49 3.08
CA ILE A 427 17.40 -2.65 2.29
C ILE A 427 17.01 -2.21 0.87
N CYS A 428 16.35 -1.04 0.72
CA CYS A 428 16.02 -0.48 -0.58
C CYS A 428 17.27 -0.26 -1.43
N TYR A 429 18.27 0.42 -0.88
CA TYR A 429 19.56 0.59 -1.57
C TYR A 429 20.19 -0.75 -1.94
N GLY A 430 20.18 -1.72 -1.02
CA GLY A 430 20.71 -3.07 -1.26
C GLY A 430 19.99 -3.79 -2.41
N LEU A 431 18.66 -3.74 -2.44
CA LEU A 431 17.84 -4.32 -3.52
C LEU A 431 18.12 -3.63 -4.87
N TYR A 432 18.24 -2.30 -4.86
CA TYR A 432 18.54 -1.57 -6.09
C TYR A 432 19.96 -1.85 -6.58
N ILE A 433 20.97 -1.86 -5.69
CA ILE A 433 22.34 -2.25 -6.04
C ILE A 433 22.34 -3.67 -6.63
N TRP A 434 21.59 -4.60 -6.02
CA TRP A 434 21.47 -5.95 -6.55
C TRP A 434 20.85 -5.96 -7.95
N SER A 435 19.80 -5.19 -8.21
CA SER A 435 19.19 -5.09 -9.53
C SER A 435 20.14 -4.54 -10.61
N LEU A 436 21.12 -3.70 -10.23
CA LEU A 436 22.15 -3.18 -11.12
C LEU A 436 23.28 -4.19 -11.37
N ILE A 437 23.71 -4.89 -10.33
CA ILE A 437 24.91 -5.74 -10.38
C ILE A 437 24.59 -7.18 -10.82
N ALA A 438 23.39 -7.69 -10.54
CA ALA A 438 23.01 -9.06 -10.85
C ALA A 438 23.15 -9.41 -12.34
N PRO A 439 22.78 -8.56 -13.32
CA PRO A 439 23.02 -8.86 -14.74
C PRO A 439 24.50 -8.94 -15.11
N VAL A 440 25.37 -8.16 -14.40
CA VAL A 440 26.82 -8.19 -14.62
C VAL A 440 27.44 -9.49 -14.09
N LEU A 441 26.98 -9.95 -12.91
CA LEU A 441 27.52 -11.14 -12.24
C LEU A 441 26.99 -12.45 -12.82
N MET A 442 25.78 -12.46 -13.36
CA MET A 442 25.10 -13.66 -13.85
C MET A 442 24.51 -13.44 -15.27
N PRO A 443 25.36 -13.14 -16.27
CA PRO A 443 24.90 -12.80 -17.61
C PRO A 443 24.05 -13.92 -18.24
N ASP A 444 24.41 -15.18 -18.01
CA ASP A 444 23.72 -16.33 -18.61
C ASP A 444 22.22 -16.45 -18.21
N ARG A 445 21.87 -15.98 -17.02
CA ARG A 445 20.47 -16.01 -16.54
C ARG A 445 19.62 -14.89 -17.13
N PHE A 446 20.24 -13.78 -17.51
CA PHE A 446 19.54 -12.60 -18.02
C PHE A 446 19.51 -12.53 -19.54
N LEU A 447 20.47 -13.18 -20.25
CA LEU A 447 20.49 -13.27 -21.71
C LEU A 447 19.37 -14.16 -22.26
N VAL A 448 18.98 -15.23 -21.57
CA VAL A 448 17.87 -16.12 -21.95
C VAL A 448 16.53 -15.39 -21.95
N SER A 449 16.34 -14.44 -21.04
CA SER A 449 15.10 -13.62 -20.96
C SER A 449 14.99 -12.56 -22.07
N GLN A 450 16.07 -12.19 -22.76
CA GLN A 450 16.05 -11.24 -23.90
C GLN A 450 15.83 -11.90 -25.25
N SER A 451 16.09 -13.21 -25.36
CA SER A 451 15.90 -13.99 -26.59
C SER A 451 14.42 -14.39 -26.82
N ASP A 452 13.60 -14.36 -25.78
CA ASP A 452 12.20 -14.78 -25.80
C ASP A 452 11.22 -13.59 -25.82
N ARG A 453 11.69 -12.38 -26.08
CA ARG A 453 10.87 -11.16 -26.27
C ARG A 453 11.15 -10.56 -27.68
#